data_e134b26172ad3e49e5135dbc3a8c20d0
#
_entry.id   e134b26172ad3e49e5135dbc3a8c20d0
#
_cell.length_a   1.000
_cell.length_b   1.000
_cell.length_c   1.000
_cell.angle_alpha   90.00
_cell.angle_beta   90.00
_cell.angle_gamma   90.00
#
_symmetry.space_group_name_H-M   'P 1'
#
loop_
_entity.id
_entity.type
_entity.pdbx_description
1 polymer ?
#
loop_
_entity_poly.entity_id
_entity_poly.type
_entity_poly.pdbx_seq_one_letter_code
_entity_poly.pdbx_strand_id
1 'polypeptide(L)'
;MKKVTAIVWHSTAVRLKKAASLIKDEVDARVYSCRLLDEEKESLEGLFADIDTSDILILNVTSGDAVWDDILPYTEKKDIKKIN
;
A
#
# COMPACT_ATOMS: atom_id res chain seq x y z
N MET A 1 -4.15 17.07 5.60
CA MET A 1 -3.96 15.70 6.13
C MET A 1 -3.00 14.95 5.23
N LYS A 2 -2.00 14.32 5.80
CA LYS A 2 -1.09 13.50 5.01
C LYS A 2 -1.73 12.18 4.63
N LYS A 3 -1.43 11.73 3.43
CA LYS A 3 -1.91 10.44 2.92
C LYS A 3 -0.74 9.47 2.81
N VAL A 4 -0.93 8.29 3.37
CA VAL A 4 0.05 7.20 3.35
C VAL A 4 -0.58 5.98 2.71
N THR A 5 0.11 5.38 1.74
CA THR A 5 -0.28 4.09 1.17
C THR A 5 0.74 3.05 1.60
N ALA A 6 0.26 1.93 2.13
CA ALA A 6 1.10 0.84 2.60
C ALA A 6 0.75 -0.45 1.89
N ILE A 7 1.76 -1.16 1.39
CA ILE A 7 1.62 -2.49 0.81
C ILE A 7 2.43 -3.42 1.68
N VAL A 8 1.75 -4.33 2.37
CA VAL A 8 2.35 -5.16 3.42
C VAL A 8 1.85 -6.60 3.33
N TRP A 9 2.49 -7.49 4.10
CA TRP A 9 2.02 -8.86 4.26
C TRP A 9 0.60 -8.87 4.84
N HIS A 10 -0.16 -9.91 4.50
CA HIS A 10 -1.57 -10.00 4.90
C HIS A 10 -1.78 -9.88 6.42
N SER A 11 -0.97 -10.58 7.21
CA SER A 11 -1.09 -10.52 8.68
C SER A 11 -0.82 -9.11 9.21
N THR A 12 0.16 -8.42 8.63
CA THR A 12 0.47 -7.04 8.98
C THR A 12 -0.64 -6.10 8.52
N ALA A 13 -1.20 -6.34 7.33
CA ALA A 13 -2.28 -5.52 6.79
C ALA A 13 -3.50 -5.50 7.70
N VAL A 14 -3.88 -6.65 8.26
CA VAL A 14 -5.01 -6.74 9.19
C VAL A 14 -4.79 -5.84 10.40
N ARG A 15 -3.58 -5.87 10.96
CA ARG A 15 -3.23 -5.03 12.12
C ARG A 15 -3.17 -3.55 11.76
N LEU A 16 -2.58 -3.22 10.63
CA LEU A 16 -2.43 -1.84 10.19
C LEU A 16 -3.77 -1.21 9.83
N LYS A 17 -4.69 -1.96 9.23
CA LYS A 17 -6.03 -1.46 8.92
C LYS A 17 -6.76 -1.05 10.20
N LYS A 18 -6.59 -1.83 11.27
CA LYS A 18 -7.18 -1.51 12.56
C LYS A 18 -6.55 -0.26 13.15
N ALA A 19 -5.23 -0.17 13.13
CA ALA A 19 -4.53 1.01 13.62
C ALA A 19 -4.89 2.25 12.81
N ALA A 20 -4.97 2.12 11.48
CA ALA A 20 -5.33 3.23 10.59
C ALA A 20 -6.71 3.79 10.92
N SER A 21 -7.67 2.94 11.29
CA SER A 21 -9.00 3.39 11.66
C SER A 21 -9.02 4.23 12.93
N LEU A 22 -8.02 4.03 13.82
CA LEU A 22 -7.93 4.79 15.07
C LEU A 22 -7.33 6.17 14.87
N ILE A 23 -6.56 6.39 13.79
CA ILE A 23 -5.90 7.67 13.53
C ILE A 23 -6.42 8.35 12.26
N LYS A 24 -7.59 7.95 11.79
CA LYS A 24 -8.15 8.44 10.51
C LYS A 24 -8.36 9.96 10.46
N ASP A 25 -8.48 10.59 11.60
CA ASP A 25 -8.65 12.05 11.69
C ASP A 25 -7.31 12.79 11.59
N GLU A 26 -6.19 12.08 11.74
CA GLU A 26 -4.84 12.67 11.70
C GLU A 26 -4.11 12.31 10.42
N VAL A 27 -4.30 11.08 9.93
CA VAL A 27 -3.60 10.57 8.74
C VAL A 27 -4.59 9.76 7.91
N ASP A 28 -4.59 9.99 6.61
CA ASP A 28 -5.33 9.16 5.66
C ASP A 28 -4.43 7.98 5.25
N ALA A 29 -4.58 6.87 5.95
CA ALA A 29 -3.76 5.68 5.71
C ALA A 29 -4.54 4.66 4.88
N ARG A 30 -3.97 4.28 3.73
CA ARG A 30 -4.52 3.27 2.84
C ARG A 30 -3.62 2.04 2.91
N VAL A 31 -4.16 0.94 3.43
CA VAL A 31 -3.39 -0.30 3.65
C VAL A 31 -3.86 -1.38 2.70
N TYR A 32 -2.92 -1.94 1.96
CA TYR A 32 -3.19 -3.02 1.02
C TYR A 32 -2.44 -4.27 1.43
N SER A 33 -3.13 -5.41 1.34
CA SER A 33 -2.53 -6.72 1.56
C SER A 33 -1.99 -7.25 0.24
N CYS A 34 -0.72 -7.60 0.20
CA CYS A 34 -0.09 -8.20 -0.97
C CYS A 34 -0.85 -9.47 -1.40
N ARG A 35 -1.27 -10.28 -0.43
CA ARG A 35 -2.04 -11.49 -0.71
C ARG A 35 -3.40 -11.19 -1.34
N LEU A 36 -4.12 -10.18 -0.82
CA LEU A 36 -5.43 -9.82 -1.37
C LEU A 36 -5.32 -9.21 -2.75
N LEU A 37 -4.25 -8.48 -3.02
CA LEU A 37 -3.98 -7.95 -4.36
C LEU A 37 -3.72 -9.10 -5.35
N ASP A 38 -2.93 -10.09 -4.93
CA ASP A 38 -2.62 -11.25 -5.76
C ASP A 38 -3.85 -12.12 -6.04
N GLU A 39 -4.77 -12.19 -5.08
CA GLU A 39 -6.03 -12.93 -5.21
C GLU A 39 -7.14 -12.10 -5.88
N GLU A 40 -6.81 -10.91 -6.36
CA GLU A 40 -7.75 -9.98 -6.99
C GLU A 40 -8.91 -9.55 -6.09
N LYS A 41 -8.73 -9.68 -4.77
CA LYS A 41 -9.72 -9.23 -3.77
C LYS A 41 -9.57 -7.76 -3.42
N GLU A 42 -8.43 -7.17 -3.75
CA GLU A 42 -8.20 -5.74 -3.67
C GLU A 42 -7.83 -5.24 -5.07
N SER A 43 -8.19 -3.99 -5.38
CA SER A 43 -8.02 -3.45 -6.72
C SER A 43 -6.63 -2.85 -6.93
N LEU A 44 -5.93 -3.29 -7.97
CA LEU A 44 -4.67 -2.67 -8.40
C LEU A 44 -4.89 -1.25 -8.87
N GLU A 45 -6.01 -0.98 -9.55
CA GLU A 45 -6.35 0.38 -10.00
C GLU A 45 -6.53 1.30 -8.81
N GLY A 46 -7.21 0.83 -7.77
CA GLY A 46 -7.38 1.58 -6.53
C GLY A 46 -6.05 1.83 -5.84
N LEU A 47 -5.18 0.83 -5.82
CA LEU A 47 -3.84 0.96 -5.25
C LEU A 47 -3.03 2.03 -6.00
N PHE A 48 -3.00 1.99 -7.32
CA PHE A 48 -2.25 2.95 -8.12
C PHE A 48 -2.80 4.37 -7.94
N ALA A 49 -4.12 4.52 -7.88
CA ALA A 49 -4.75 5.82 -7.60
C ALA A 49 -4.35 6.35 -6.22
N ASP A 50 -4.30 5.48 -5.21
CA ASP A 50 -3.86 5.85 -3.87
C ASP A 50 -2.39 6.24 -3.85
N ILE A 51 -1.54 5.52 -4.57
CA ILE A 51 -0.11 5.87 -4.69
C ILE A 51 0.05 7.25 -5.32
N ASP A 52 -0.71 7.54 -6.38
CA ASP A 52 -0.62 8.81 -7.09
C ASP A 52 -0.94 10.01 -6.20
N THR A 53 -1.76 9.84 -5.20
CA THR A 53 -2.21 10.91 -4.31
C THR A 53 -1.58 10.87 -2.92
N SER A 54 -0.67 9.91 -2.69
CA SER A 54 -0.03 9.74 -1.39
C SER A 54 1.23 10.57 -1.24
N ASP A 55 1.52 10.96 0.00
CA ASP A 55 2.77 11.64 0.37
C ASP A 55 3.88 10.65 0.68
N ILE A 56 3.50 9.48 1.20
CA ILE A 56 4.45 8.45 1.62
C ILE A 56 3.93 7.07 1.16
N LEU A 57 4.85 6.24 0.70
CA LEU A 57 4.58 4.86 0.31
C LEU A 57 5.41 3.92 1.18
N ILE A 58 4.74 3.02 1.88
CA ILE A 58 5.39 2.01 2.72
C ILE A 58 5.34 0.67 1.99
N LEU A 59 6.50 0.07 1.79
CA LEU A 59 6.63 -1.23 1.14
C LEU A 59 7.25 -2.21 2.13
N ASN A 60 6.46 -3.12 2.66
CA ASN A 60 6.95 -4.10 3.63
C ASN A 60 6.55 -5.51 3.18
N VAL A 61 7.07 -5.88 2.03
CA VAL A 61 6.91 -7.22 1.45
C VAL A 61 8.21 -7.62 0.77
N THR A 62 8.45 -8.91 0.67
CA THR A 62 9.54 -9.43 -0.14
C THR A 62 9.01 -9.81 -1.53
N SER A 63 9.85 -9.77 -2.52
CA SER A 63 9.49 -10.16 -3.88
C SER A 63 9.12 -11.65 -3.94
N GLY A 64 8.24 -12.01 -4.83
CA GLY A 64 7.83 -13.41 -5.02
C GLY A 64 6.42 -13.57 -5.55
N ASP A 65 5.53 -12.62 -5.29
CA ASP A 65 4.18 -12.66 -5.82
C ASP A 65 4.13 -11.99 -7.20
N ALA A 66 3.34 -12.55 -8.11
CA ALA A 66 3.23 -12.03 -9.47
C ALA A 66 2.79 -10.56 -9.51
N VAL A 67 1.89 -10.18 -8.61
CA VAL A 67 1.39 -8.80 -8.54
C VAL A 67 2.49 -7.81 -8.19
N TRP A 68 3.53 -8.26 -7.47
CA TRP A 68 4.65 -7.42 -7.08
C TRP A 68 5.45 -6.94 -8.28
N ASP A 69 5.53 -7.75 -9.33
CA ASP A 69 6.21 -7.38 -10.56
C ASP A 69 5.52 -6.22 -11.29
N ASP A 70 4.21 -6.05 -11.08
CA ASP A 70 3.47 -4.92 -11.62
C ASP A 70 3.61 -3.67 -10.74
N ILE A 71 3.70 -3.86 -9.43
CA ILE A 71 3.75 -2.76 -8.45
C ILE A 71 5.11 -2.08 -8.45
N LEU A 72 6.20 -2.84 -8.43
CA LEU A 72 7.55 -2.28 -8.33
C LEU A 72 7.90 -1.28 -9.43
N PRO A 73 7.70 -1.61 -10.72
CA PRO A 73 8.00 -0.65 -11.78
C PRO A 73 7.16 0.63 -11.69
N TYR A 74 5.91 0.50 -11.26
CA TYR A 74 5.03 1.65 -11.09
C TYR A 74 5.55 2.59 -10.01
N THR A 75 5.95 2.04 -8.85
CA THR A 75 6.43 2.85 -7.74
C THR A 75 7.80 3.48 -8.01
N GLU A 76 8.63 2.83 -8.81
CA GLU A 76 9.95 3.36 -9.16
C GLU A 76 9.88 4.62 -10.01
N LYS A 77 8.79 4.78 -10.77
CA LYS A 77 8.58 5.95 -11.63
C LYS A 77 8.00 7.13 -10.88
N LYS A 78 7.58 6.94 -9.64
CA LYS A 78 6.94 8.00 -8.84
C LYS A 78 7.96 8.71 -7.98
N ASP A 79 7.89 10.03 -7.99
CA ASP A 79 8.68 10.88 -7.09
C ASP A 79 7.94 10.99 -5.75
N ILE A 80 7.98 9.90 -4.99
CA ILE A 80 7.30 9.77 -3.71
C ILE A 80 8.27 9.19 -2.69
N LYS A 81 8.15 9.62 -1.44
CA LYS A 81 8.96 9.07 -0.36
C LYS A 81 8.57 7.61 -0.10
N LYS A 82 9.54 6.72 -0.23
CA LYS A 82 9.33 5.28 -0.01
C LYS A 82 10.04 4.83 1.25
N ILE A 83 9.36 3.96 2.00
CA ILE A 83 9.89 3.36 3.23
C ILE A 83 9.79 1.84 3.06
N ASN A 84 10.93 1.17 3.16
CA ASN A 84 10.99 -0.29 3.11
C ASN A 84 11.01 -0.88 4.51
#